data_777f428944c9654803d8904cf50ef25e
#
_entry.id   777f428944c9654803d8904cf50ef25e
#
_cell.length_a   1.000
_cell.length_b   1.000
_cell.length_c   1.000
_cell.angle_alpha   90.00
_cell.angle_beta   90.00
_cell.angle_gamma   90.00
#
_symmetry.space_group_name_H-M   'P 1'
#
loop_
_entity.id
_entity.type
_entity.pdbx_description
1 polymer ?
#
loop_
_entity_poly.entity_id
_entity_poly.type
_entity_poly.pdbx_seq_one_letter_code
_entity_poly.pdbx_strand_id
1 'polypeptide(L)'
;MIRRILRRLFKRQLSKLVVINVDGSQRTVIFEYQGLIEAPNWSPDGRWLVFNGDGMLFRIDVTNAAASMRIPVMIKTGEIRGLTNDHVIAPDGKTIFFTANGIVYSVPFLGGPTQRVSMQPEASTPTQYYVHGISPDGQMLSCIGYTAGRKDALAVCLLPATGGEARRITQTEKPVDGAEFSPDGQWIYFNGELHANVPGHSQLYRMRMDGSDIQQLTFDSRVNWFPHISPDGKTLVYLSYAAGTQGHPANVDVILRCLMVGGGEPKDVVALYGGQGTINTNSWSPDGQRFAFVEF
;
A
#
# COMPACT_ATOMS: atom_id res chain seq x y z
N MET A 1 28.99 24.32 -14.33
CA MET A 1 28.12 23.22 -14.75
C MET A 1 28.30 21.98 -13.88
N ILE A 2 29.49 21.46 -13.65
CA ILE A 2 29.79 20.27 -12.81
C ILE A 2 29.32 20.41 -11.36
N ARG A 3 29.47 21.57 -10.71
CA ARG A 3 28.99 21.82 -9.34
C ARG A 3 27.46 21.79 -9.17
N ARG A 4 26.67 22.06 -10.23
CA ARG A 4 25.22 21.94 -10.22
C ARG A 4 24.76 20.50 -10.40
N ILE A 5 25.50 19.68 -11.13
CA ILE A 5 25.25 18.24 -11.31
C ILE A 5 25.58 17.47 -10.03
N LEU A 6 26.71 17.79 -9.37
CA LEU A 6 27.10 17.19 -8.09
C LEU A 6 26.12 17.54 -6.95
N ARG A 7 25.51 18.74 -6.93
CA ARG A 7 24.45 19.08 -5.97
C ARG A 7 23.14 18.31 -6.16
N ARG A 8 22.84 17.82 -7.38
CA ARG A 8 21.70 16.92 -7.65
C ARG A 8 21.96 15.49 -7.19
N LEU A 9 23.23 15.04 -7.19
CA LEU A 9 23.64 13.67 -6.82
C LEU A 9 23.73 13.45 -5.29
N PHE A 10 23.62 14.47 -4.45
CA PHE A 10 23.77 14.38 -2.99
C PHE A 10 22.65 15.07 -2.18
N LYS A 11 21.56 15.50 -2.79
CA LYS A 11 20.37 15.83 -2.01
C LYS A 11 19.73 14.51 -1.60
N ARG A 12 19.97 14.06 -0.35
CA ARG A 12 19.11 13.05 0.25
C ARG A 12 17.67 13.53 0.10
N GLN A 13 16.80 12.67 -0.39
CA GLN A 13 15.37 12.92 -0.50
C GLN A 13 14.85 13.34 0.87
N LEU A 14 14.05 14.40 0.93
CA LEU A 14 13.30 14.77 2.12
C LEU A 14 11.91 14.14 2.01
N SER A 15 11.61 13.21 2.88
CA SER A 15 10.29 12.60 2.96
C SER A 15 9.53 13.16 4.15
N LYS A 16 8.24 13.41 3.99
CA LYS A 16 7.35 13.87 5.07
C LYS A 16 6.19 12.90 5.24
N LEU A 17 6.07 12.36 6.44
CA LEU A 17 4.89 11.62 6.86
C LEU A 17 3.80 12.60 7.26
N VAL A 18 2.68 12.56 6.58
CA VAL A 18 1.59 13.54 6.70
C VAL A 18 0.29 12.82 7.06
N VAL A 19 -0.52 13.47 7.89
CA VAL A 19 -1.92 13.09 8.17
C VAL A 19 -2.82 14.22 7.71
N ILE A 20 -3.94 13.88 7.08
CA ILE A 20 -4.91 14.83 6.54
C ILE A 20 -6.34 14.31 6.77
N ASN A 21 -7.30 15.21 6.95
CA ASN A 21 -8.72 14.85 6.92
C ASN A 21 -9.14 14.44 5.51
N VAL A 22 -10.15 13.58 5.41
CA VAL A 22 -10.67 13.08 4.12
C VAL A 22 -11.21 14.20 3.21
N ASP A 23 -11.62 15.33 3.79
CA ASP A 23 -12.05 16.52 3.06
C ASP A 23 -10.91 17.44 2.59
N GLY A 24 -9.66 17.05 2.85
CA GLY A 24 -8.46 17.83 2.52
C GLY A 24 -8.06 18.88 3.57
N SER A 25 -8.82 19.01 4.66
CA SER A 25 -8.50 19.95 5.75
C SER A 25 -7.49 19.38 6.75
N GLN A 26 -6.99 20.21 7.64
CA GLN A 26 -6.13 19.84 8.79
C GLN A 26 -4.90 18.98 8.40
N ARG A 27 -4.23 19.34 7.31
CA ARG A 27 -2.99 18.70 6.91
C ARG A 27 -1.90 18.96 7.96
N THR A 28 -1.36 17.87 8.54
CA THR A 28 -0.36 17.91 9.60
C THR A 28 0.84 17.04 9.25
N VAL A 29 2.04 17.61 9.27
CA VAL A 29 3.29 16.86 9.15
C VAL A 29 3.59 16.20 10.50
N ILE A 30 3.63 14.87 10.51
CA ILE A 30 3.88 14.05 11.69
C ILE A 30 5.37 13.86 11.92
N PHE A 31 6.13 13.66 10.83
CA PHE A 31 7.56 13.40 10.87
C PHE A 31 8.22 13.79 9.55
N GLU A 32 9.43 14.34 9.62
CA GLU A 32 10.28 14.63 8.47
C GLU A 32 11.58 13.82 8.56
N TYR A 33 12.00 13.26 7.44
CA TYR A 33 13.19 12.43 7.36
C TYR A 33 14.05 12.75 6.13
N GLN A 34 15.35 12.92 6.36
CA GLN A 34 16.35 13.09 5.30
C GLN A 34 16.75 11.73 4.73
N GLY A 35 15.84 11.08 4.03
CA GLY A 35 15.94 9.75 3.46
C GLY A 35 14.58 9.32 2.91
N LEU A 36 14.45 8.06 2.55
CA LEU A 36 13.20 7.51 2.03
C LEU A 36 12.38 6.90 3.17
N ILE A 37 11.15 7.35 3.33
CA ILE A 37 10.10 6.64 4.08
C ILE A 37 8.89 6.46 3.18
N GLU A 38 8.10 5.38 3.38
CA GLU A 38 7.06 4.94 2.46
C GLU A 38 5.91 4.25 3.19
N ALA A 39 4.75 4.24 2.55
CA ALA A 39 3.61 3.37 2.84
C ALA A 39 3.16 3.39 4.32
N PRO A 40 2.66 4.51 4.84
CA PRO A 40 2.17 4.56 6.19
C PRO A 40 0.92 3.68 6.36
N ASN A 41 0.89 2.89 7.44
CA ASN A 41 -0.22 2.02 7.79
C ASN A 41 -0.64 2.28 9.24
N TRP A 42 -1.92 2.56 9.50
CA TRP A 42 -2.39 2.93 10.83
C TRP A 42 -2.67 1.70 11.69
N SER A 43 -2.24 1.72 12.95
CA SER A 43 -2.60 0.65 13.88
C SER A 43 -4.09 0.69 14.24
N PRO A 44 -4.73 -0.47 14.51
CA PRO A 44 -6.16 -0.55 14.81
C PRO A 44 -6.60 0.25 16.05
N ASP A 45 -5.69 0.50 17.01
CA ASP A 45 -5.93 1.31 18.19
C ASP A 45 -5.85 2.83 17.93
N GLY A 46 -5.51 3.24 16.70
CA GLY A 46 -5.38 4.64 16.30
C GLY A 46 -4.15 5.35 16.85
N ARG A 47 -3.27 4.65 17.56
CA ARG A 47 -2.13 5.25 18.23
C ARG A 47 -0.88 5.36 17.36
N TRP A 48 -0.63 4.39 16.49
CA TRP A 48 0.63 4.27 15.77
C TRP A 48 0.44 4.37 14.25
N LEU A 49 1.40 5.00 13.59
CA LEU A 49 1.66 4.78 12.17
C LEU A 49 2.89 3.88 12.03
N VAL A 50 2.74 2.78 11.29
CA VAL A 50 3.84 1.93 10.84
C VAL A 50 4.22 2.37 9.44
N PHE A 51 5.49 2.44 9.11
CA PHE A 51 5.98 2.79 7.78
C PHE A 51 7.30 2.11 7.47
N ASN A 52 7.62 1.97 6.19
CA ASN A 52 8.93 1.54 5.73
C ASN A 52 9.89 2.73 5.68
N GLY A 53 11.15 2.52 6.06
CA GLY A 53 12.21 3.50 5.94
C GLY A 53 13.53 2.81 5.65
N ASP A 54 14.16 3.13 4.52
CA ASP A 54 15.45 2.54 4.10
C ASP A 54 15.46 0.99 4.18
N GLY A 55 14.35 0.33 3.79
CA GLY A 55 14.21 -1.12 3.79
C GLY A 55 14.04 -1.76 5.18
N MET A 56 13.58 -0.98 6.16
CA MET A 56 13.26 -1.42 7.53
C MET A 56 11.88 -0.91 7.93
N LEU A 57 11.25 -1.54 8.92
CA LEU A 57 9.99 -1.08 9.50
C LEU A 57 10.20 -0.21 10.72
N PHE A 58 9.40 0.85 10.80
CA PHE A 58 9.33 1.76 11.94
C PHE A 58 7.88 1.96 12.37
N ARG A 59 7.69 2.38 13.62
CA ARG A 59 6.40 2.88 14.12
C ARG A 59 6.62 4.22 14.81
N ILE A 60 5.63 5.09 14.74
CA ILE A 60 5.65 6.41 15.37
C ILE A 60 4.32 6.67 16.08
N ASP A 61 4.37 7.16 17.32
CA ASP A 61 3.17 7.52 18.10
C ASP A 61 2.58 8.82 17.57
N VAL A 62 1.32 8.78 17.15
CA VAL A 62 0.62 9.95 16.58
C VAL A 62 -0.35 10.61 17.56
N THR A 63 -0.56 10.04 18.75
CA THR A 63 -1.50 10.56 19.74
C THR A 63 -0.93 11.71 20.56
N ASN A 64 0.38 11.79 20.70
CA ASN A 64 1.03 12.84 21.48
C ASN A 64 1.15 14.15 20.69
N ALA A 65 0.07 14.94 20.67
CA ALA A 65 0.04 16.23 19.98
C ALA A 65 1.01 17.28 20.58
N ALA A 66 1.40 17.12 21.83
CA ALA A 66 2.30 18.05 22.55
C ALA A 66 3.78 17.74 22.34
N ALA A 67 4.13 16.62 21.71
CA ALA A 67 5.53 16.29 21.44
C ALA A 67 6.06 17.21 20.31
N SER A 68 6.96 18.12 20.69
CA SER A 68 7.70 18.95 19.73
C SER A 68 8.59 18.12 18.79
N MET A 69 8.85 16.86 19.13
CA MET A 69 9.58 15.90 18.31
C MET A 69 9.03 14.49 18.55
N ARG A 70 8.51 13.87 17.50
CA ARG A 70 8.13 12.44 17.51
C ARG A 70 9.30 11.62 17.03
N ILE A 71 9.68 10.59 17.77
CA ILE A 71 10.82 9.73 17.46
C ILE A 71 10.29 8.37 16.98
N PRO A 72 10.57 7.98 15.73
CA PRO A 72 10.23 6.65 15.25
C PRO A 72 10.99 5.56 16.01
N VAL A 73 10.29 4.47 16.29
CA VAL A 73 10.87 3.29 16.93
C VAL A 73 10.99 2.18 15.87
N MET A 74 12.19 1.67 15.65
CA MET A 74 12.42 0.57 14.74
C MET A 74 11.73 -0.70 15.24
N ILE A 75 11.01 -1.38 14.34
CA ILE A 75 10.45 -2.70 14.55
C ILE A 75 11.50 -3.71 14.12
N LYS A 76 12.11 -4.40 15.07
CA LYS A 76 13.16 -5.38 14.79
C LYS A 76 12.58 -6.59 14.06
N THR A 77 13.09 -6.89 12.87
CA THR A 77 12.68 -8.01 12.02
C THR A 77 13.75 -9.12 11.96
N GLY A 78 14.48 -9.31 13.06
CA GLY A 78 15.58 -10.28 13.10
C GLY A 78 16.68 -9.98 12.08
N GLU A 79 17.05 -10.98 11.28
CA GLU A 79 18.05 -10.86 10.21
C GLU A 79 17.45 -10.49 8.84
N ILE A 80 16.11 -10.39 8.73
CA ILE A 80 15.46 -10.05 7.46
C ILE A 80 15.77 -8.62 7.09
N ARG A 81 16.19 -8.41 5.85
CA ARG A 81 16.56 -7.11 5.27
C ARG A 81 15.95 -6.96 3.89
N GLY A 82 15.97 -5.75 3.35
CA GLY A 82 15.43 -5.47 2.02
C GLY A 82 13.91 -5.57 2.00
N LEU A 83 13.26 -5.06 3.04
CA LEU A 83 11.81 -4.98 3.09
C LEU A 83 11.34 -4.00 2.00
N THR A 84 10.30 -4.42 1.30
CA THR A 84 9.57 -3.52 0.39
C THR A 84 8.63 -2.62 1.19
N ASN A 85 7.95 -1.70 0.52
CA ASN A 85 6.94 -0.85 1.15
C ASN A 85 5.59 -1.56 1.38
N ASP A 86 5.51 -2.88 1.11
CA ASP A 86 4.29 -3.66 1.26
C ASP A 86 4.25 -4.31 2.64
N HIS A 87 3.40 -3.77 3.51
CA HIS A 87 3.17 -4.31 4.85
C HIS A 87 1.75 -4.00 5.32
N VAL A 88 1.21 -4.85 6.18
CA VAL A 88 -0.11 -4.67 6.78
C VAL A 88 -0.09 -5.06 8.25
N ILE A 89 -0.91 -4.39 9.07
CA ILE A 89 -1.08 -4.71 10.49
C ILE A 89 -2.30 -5.61 10.63
N ALA A 90 -2.16 -6.70 11.37
CA ALA A 90 -3.29 -7.58 11.69
C ALA A 90 -4.39 -6.81 12.46
N PRO A 91 -5.68 -7.17 12.29
CA PRO A 91 -6.79 -6.49 12.95
C PRO A 91 -6.71 -6.49 14.48
N ASP A 92 -6.01 -7.47 15.08
CA ASP A 92 -5.76 -7.55 16.51
C ASP A 92 -4.65 -6.59 17.02
N GLY A 93 -3.96 -5.90 16.09
CA GLY A 93 -2.86 -4.97 16.38
C GLY A 93 -1.57 -5.63 16.89
N LYS A 94 -1.45 -6.96 16.89
CA LYS A 94 -0.33 -7.67 17.50
C LYS A 94 0.72 -8.15 16.51
N THR A 95 0.36 -8.30 15.24
CA THR A 95 1.21 -8.85 14.19
C THR A 95 1.29 -7.90 13.01
N ILE A 96 2.45 -7.77 12.41
CA ILE A 96 2.66 -7.11 11.13
C ILE A 96 3.08 -8.17 10.12
N PHE A 97 2.44 -8.18 8.95
CA PHE A 97 2.87 -8.93 7.78
C PHE A 97 3.60 -7.98 6.83
N PHE A 98 4.70 -8.44 6.25
CA PHE A 98 5.51 -7.61 5.36
C PHE A 98 6.18 -8.45 4.29
N THR A 99 6.54 -7.82 3.18
CA THR A 99 7.29 -8.45 2.10
C THR A 99 8.76 -8.09 2.16
N ALA A 100 9.62 -9.08 2.00
CA ALA A 100 11.05 -8.89 1.77
C ALA A 100 11.54 -9.88 0.70
N ASN A 101 12.20 -9.37 -0.35
CA ASN A 101 12.70 -10.20 -1.46
C ASN A 101 11.63 -11.10 -2.10
N GLY A 102 10.37 -10.62 -2.19
CA GLY A 102 9.25 -11.37 -2.75
C GLY A 102 8.69 -12.48 -1.85
N ILE A 103 9.07 -12.50 -0.59
CA ILE A 103 8.61 -13.46 0.42
C ILE A 103 7.82 -12.71 1.49
N VAL A 104 6.65 -13.23 1.85
CA VAL A 104 5.85 -12.70 2.94
C VAL A 104 6.30 -13.28 4.27
N TYR A 105 6.51 -12.40 5.24
CA TYR A 105 6.87 -12.73 6.62
C TYR A 105 5.87 -12.10 7.59
N SER A 106 5.84 -12.60 8.82
CA SER A 106 5.18 -11.96 9.95
C SER A 106 6.19 -11.63 11.05
N VAL A 107 5.89 -10.57 11.82
CA VAL A 107 6.65 -10.15 12.99
C VAL A 107 5.71 -9.61 14.06
N PRO A 108 5.98 -9.80 15.37
CA PRO A 108 5.22 -9.12 16.41
C PRO A 108 5.27 -7.58 16.24
N PHE A 109 4.17 -6.89 16.53
CA PHE A 109 4.07 -5.42 16.41
C PHE A 109 5.18 -4.67 17.19
N LEU A 110 5.65 -5.23 18.28
CA LEU A 110 6.74 -4.66 19.08
C LEU A 110 8.14 -5.05 18.56
N GLY A 111 8.20 -5.83 17.50
CA GLY A 111 9.42 -6.45 16.98
C GLY A 111 9.73 -7.77 17.67
N GLY A 112 10.57 -8.59 17.05
CA GLY A 112 10.94 -9.90 17.60
C GLY A 112 11.27 -10.92 16.51
N PRO A 113 11.11 -12.21 16.81
CA PRO A 113 11.31 -13.27 15.83
C PRO A 113 10.34 -13.14 14.66
N THR A 114 10.86 -13.21 13.45
CA THR A 114 10.06 -13.26 12.22
C THR A 114 9.72 -14.69 11.87
N GLN A 115 8.55 -14.89 11.29
CA GLN A 115 8.13 -16.17 10.73
C GLN A 115 7.86 -16.00 9.24
N ARG A 116 8.26 -16.96 8.44
CA ARG A 116 7.92 -17.00 7.03
C ARG A 116 6.47 -17.46 6.88
N VAL A 117 5.70 -16.74 6.06
CA VAL A 117 4.27 -17.00 5.80
C VAL A 117 4.09 -17.60 4.41
N SER A 118 4.63 -17.00 3.37
CA SER A 118 4.52 -17.57 2.02
C SER A 118 5.44 -18.78 1.86
N MET A 119 4.96 -19.80 1.17
CA MET A 119 5.77 -20.99 0.84
C MET A 119 6.97 -20.60 -0.03
N GLN A 120 8.02 -21.42 0.00
CA GLN A 120 9.14 -21.24 -0.92
C GLN A 120 8.68 -21.65 -2.31
N PRO A 121 8.86 -20.78 -3.33
CA PRO A 121 8.55 -21.19 -4.69
C PRO A 121 9.38 -22.42 -5.04
N GLU A 122 8.78 -23.37 -5.74
CA GLU A 122 9.56 -24.43 -6.38
C GLU A 122 10.57 -23.78 -7.34
N ALA A 123 11.78 -24.34 -7.40
CA ALA A 123 12.90 -23.76 -8.14
C ALA A 123 12.62 -23.53 -9.65
N SER A 124 11.59 -24.18 -10.21
CA SER A 124 11.24 -24.11 -11.63
C SER A 124 10.39 -22.88 -12.01
N THR A 125 9.63 -22.28 -11.07
CA THR A 125 8.76 -21.11 -11.34
C THR A 125 8.60 -20.28 -10.07
N PRO A 126 9.62 -19.49 -9.68
CA PRO A 126 9.53 -18.70 -8.46
C PRO A 126 8.42 -17.64 -8.57
N THR A 127 7.41 -17.74 -7.71
CA THR A 127 6.41 -16.72 -7.53
C THR A 127 6.83 -15.85 -6.35
N GLN A 128 6.93 -14.56 -6.58
CA GLN A 128 7.10 -13.54 -5.55
C GLN A 128 5.74 -13.06 -5.09
N TYR A 129 5.62 -12.70 -3.81
CA TYR A 129 4.39 -12.17 -3.24
C TYR A 129 4.64 -10.83 -2.58
N TYR A 130 3.74 -9.88 -2.85
CA TYR A 130 3.71 -8.54 -2.28
C TYR A 130 2.40 -8.37 -1.52
N VAL A 131 2.46 -8.17 -0.20
CA VAL A 131 1.26 -8.12 0.65
C VAL A 131 0.65 -6.73 0.65
N HIS A 132 -0.66 -6.64 0.33
CA HIS A 132 -1.38 -5.37 0.28
C HIS A 132 -2.54 -5.27 1.27
N GLY A 133 -3.10 -6.38 1.72
CA GLY A 133 -4.24 -6.38 2.61
C GLY A 133 -4.31 -7.61 3.52
N ILE A 134 -5.16 -7.51 4.53
CA ILE A 134 -5.54 -8.62 5.42
C ILE A 134 -7.05 -8.60 5.62
N SER A 135 -7.66 -9.78 5.65
CA SER A 135 -9.10 -9.91 5.88
C SER A 135 -9.50 -9.40 7.27
N PRO A 136 -10.74 -8.90 7.47
CA PRO A 136 -11.20 -8.37 8.75
C PRO A 136 -11.13 -9.37 9.91
N ASP A 137 -11.22 -10.66 9.61
CA ASP A 137 -11.07 -11.75 10.58
C ASP A 137 -9.60 -12.14 10.84
N GLY A 138 -8.66 -11.52 10.11
CA GLY A 138 -7.23 -11.77 10.25
C GLY A 138 -6.75 -13.10 9.67
N GLN A 139 -7.60 -13.85 8.94
CA GLN A 139 -7.26 -15.20 8.49
C GLN A 139 -6.56 -15.25 7.14
N MET A 140 -6.81 -14.27 6.27
CA MET A 140 -6.31 -14.26 4.89
C MET A 140 -5.57 -12.96 4.57
N LEU A 141 -4.45 -13.07 3.91
CA LEU A 141 -3.73 -11.96 3.28
C LEU A 141 -4.13 -11.86 1.82
N SER A 142 -4.30 -10.65 1.31
CA SER A 142 -4.34 -10.38 -0.13
C SER A 142 -2.97 -9.91 -0.58
N CYS A 143 -2.47 -10.53 -1.62
CA CYS A 143 -1.13 -10.29 -2.16
C CYS A 143 -1.20 -10.12 -3.68
N ILE A 144 -0.23 -9.43 -4.23
CA ILE A 144 0.08 -9.56 -5.65
C ILE A 144 1.14 -10.64 -5.80
N GLY A 145 0.78 -11.70 -6.53
CA GLY A 145 1.70 -12.75 -6.91
C GLY A 145 2.32 -12.44 -8.27
N TYR A 146 3.66 -12.41 -8.34
CA TYR A 146 4.41 -12.23 -9.58
C TYR A 146 5.13 -13.51 -9.94
N THR A 147 4.84 -14.08 -11.11
CA THR A 147 5.51 -15.28 -11.63
C THR A 147 6.19 -14.93 -12.96
N ALA A 148 7.52 -14.86 -12.94
CA ALA A 148 8.31 -14.51 -14.11
C ALA A 148 8.08 -15.50 -15.28
N GLY A 149 8.09 -14.97 -16.52
CA GLY A 149 7.95 -15.77 -17.73
C GLY A 149 6.52 -16.19 -18.08
N ARG A 150 5.50 -15.84 -17.26
CA ARG A 150 4.09 -16.07 -17.58
C ARG A 150 3.48 -14.84 -18.28
N LYS A 151 2.54 -15.06 -19.21
CA LYS A 151 1.75 -13.98 -19.82
C LYS A 151 0.86 -13.26 -18.79
N ASP A 152 0.30 -14.04 -17.84
CA ASP A 152 -0.48 -13.59 -16.69
C ASP A 152 0.44 -13.45 -15.45
N ALA A 153 1.59 -12.77 -15.60
CA ALA A 153 2.64 -12.73 -14.57
C ALA A 153 2.16 -12.17 -13.24
N LEU A 154 1.32 -11.13 -13.26
CA LEU A 154 0.76 -10.50 -12.07
C LEU A 154 -0.65 -11.00 -11.79
N ALA A 155 -0.95 -11.34 -10.55
CA ALA A 155 -2.28 -11.75 -10.13
C ALA A 155 -2.58 -11.37 -8.68
N VAL A 156 -3.84 -11.09 -8.39
CA VAL A 156 -4.32 -11.08 -7.02
C VAL A 156 -4.35 -12.51 -6.49
N CYS A 157 -3.71 -12.72 -5.36
CA CYS A 157 -3.62 -14.00 -4.66
C CYS A 157 -4.13 -13.86 -3.22
N LEU A 158 -4.71 -14.92 -2.69
CA LEU A 158 -5.05 -15.06 -1.27
C LEU A 158 -4.10 -16.05 -0.63
N LEU A 159 -3.46 -15.62 0.47
CA LEU A 159 -2.51 -16.41 1.24
C LEU A 159 -3.03 -16.56 2.68
N PRO A 160 -3.14 -17.77 3.26
CA PRO A 160 -3.49 -17.91 4.66
C PRO A 160 -2.49 -17.15 5.56
N ALA A 161 -3.00 -16.37 6.52
CA ALA A 161 -2.13 -15.59 7.44
C ALA A 161 -1.28 -16.50 8.35
N THR A 162 -1.72 -17.74 8.55
CA THR A 162 -0.97 -18.79 9.27
C THR A 162 0.11 -19.46 8.42
N GLY A 163 0.20 -19.09 7.14
CA GLY A 163 1.09 -19.69 6.16
C GLY A 163 0.45 -20.79 5.35
N GLY A 164 1.06 -21.14 4.25
CA GLY A 164 0.60 -22.17 3.34
C GLY A 164 0.67 -21.76 1.88
N GLU A 165 -0.11 -22.44 1.04
CA GLU A 165 -0.17 -22.19 -0.39
C GLU A 165 -1.05 -20.98 -0.69
N ALA A 166 -0.56 -20.09 -1.53
CA ALA A 166 -1.34 -18.95 -2.01
C ALA A 166 -2.25 -19.38 -3.16
N ARG A 167 -3.53 -19.04 -3.06
CA ARG A 167 -4.52 -19.26 -4.12
C ARG A 167 -4.62 -18.03 -5.01
N ARG A 168 -4.30 -18.18 -6.29
CA ARG A 168 -4.50 -17.16 -7.32
C ARG A 168 -6.01 -17.02 -7.60
N ILE A 169 -6.54 -15.79 -7.57
CA ILE A 169 -7.97 -15.52 -7.78
C ILE A 169 -8.26 -14.73 -9.06
N THR A 170 -7.33 -13.91 -9.57
CA THR A 170 -7.47 -13.31 -10.89
C THR A 170 -6.85 -14.19 -11.97
N GLN A 171 -7.55 -14.28 -13.12
CA GLN A 171 -7.09 -14.98 -14.33
C GLN A 171 -7.09 -13.98 -15.48
N THR A 172 -6.05 -13.17 -15.59
CA THR A 172 -5.93 -12.14 -16.61
C THR A 172 -4.48 -12.01 -17.07
N GLU A 173 -4.28 -11.72 -18.36
CA GLU A 173 -2.97 -11.36 -18.91
C GLU A 173 -2.66 -9.86 -18.70
N LYS A 174 -3.65 -9.08 -18.23
CA LYS A 174 -3.49 -7.65 -17.94
C LYS A 174 -2.92 -7.46 -16.55
N PRO A 175 -2.03 -6.47 -16.34
CA PRO A 175 -1.49 -6.16 -15.02
C PRO A 175 -2.57 -5.83 -14.00
N VAL A 176 -2.40 -6.31 -12.78
CA VAL A 176 -3.22 -5.99 -11.59
C VAL A 176 -2.32 -5.73 -10.39
N ASP A 177 -2.76 -4.86 -9.46
CA ASP A 177 -1.99 -4.53 -8.26
C ASP A 177 -2.89 -4.00 -7.14
N GLY A 178 -2.31 -3.72 -5.94
CA GLY A 178 -2.95 -2.99 -4.85
C GLY A 178 -4.17 -3.67 -4.25
N ALA A 179 -4.16 -4.97 -4.06
CA ALA A 179 -5.31 -5.76 -3.60
C ALA A 179 -5.60 -5.58 -2.11
N GLU A 180 -6.80 -5.11 -1.74
CA GLU A 180 -7.23 -4.87 -0.37
C GLU A 180 -8.64 -5.38 -0.10
N PHE A 181 -8.87 -5.95 1.10
CA PHE A 181 -10.19 -6.42 1.52
C PHE A 181 -11.11 -5.27 1.90
N SER A 182 -12.41 -5.41 1.61
CA SER A 182 -13.44 -4.57 2.23
C SER A 182 -13.58 -4.85 3.72
N PRO A 183 -14.06 -3.87 4.53
CA PRO A 183 -14.27 -4.07 5.96
C PRO A 183 -15.28 -5.18 6.32
N ASP A 184 -16.21 -5.50 5.42
CA ASP A 184 -17.15 -6.62 5.56
C ASP A 184 -16.61 -7.97 5.05
N GLY A 185 -15.38 -7.97 4.50
CA GLY A 185 -14.73 -9.15 3.97
C GLY A 185 -15.34 -9.73 2.71
N GLN A 186 -16.30 -9.05 2.06
CA GLN A 186 -17.01 -9.59 0.89
C GLN A 186 -16.35 -9.23 -0.43
N TRP A 187 -15.54 -8.16 -0.46
CA TRP A 187 -14.93 -7.63 -1.66
C TRP A 187 -13.41 -7.52 -1.53
N ILE A 188 -12.74 -7.57 -2.66
CA ILE A 188 -11.34 -7.16 -2.82
C ILE A 188 -11.32 -5.97 -3.78
N TYR A 189 -10.78 -4.85 -3.31
CA TYR A 189 -10.48 -3.67 -4.12
C TYR A 189 -9.09 -3.81 -4.69
N PHE A 190 -8.90 -3.46 -5.94
CA PHE A 190 -7.59 -3.53 -6.61
C PHE A 190 -7.54 -2.55 -7.77
N ASN A 191 -6.37 -2.34 -8.34
CA ASN A 191 -6.23 -1.62 -9.59
C ASN A 191 -5.69 -2.53 -10.69
N GLY A 192 -5.94 -2.16 -11.92
CA GLY A 192 -5.46 -2.92 -13.06
C GLY A 192 -5.83 -2.32 -14.41
N GLU A 193 -5.39 -3.03 -15.45
CA GLU A 193 -5.59 -2.64 -16.84
C GLU A 193 -6.66 -3.49 -17.57
N LEU A 194 -7.60 -4.12 -16.82
CA LEU A 194 -8.50 -5.14 -17.35
C LEU A 194 -9.26 -4.69 -18.60
N HIS A 195 -9.77 -3.46 -18.60
CA HIS A 195 -10.52 -2.88 -19.72
C HIS A 195 -9.72 -1.77 -20.45
N ALA A 196 -8.41 -1.69 -20.21
CA ALA A 196 -7.57 -0.68 -20.84
C ALA A 196 -7.39 -0.94 -22.33
N ASN A 197 -7.70 0.07 -23.15
CA ASN A 197 -7.40 0.09 -24.60
C ASN A 197 -5.94 0.47 -24.88
N VAL A 198 -5.31 1.17 -23.93
CA VAL A 198 -3.91 1.61 -24.01
C VAL A 198 -3.15 0.99 -22.83
N PRO A 199 -2.00 0.32 -23.07
CA PRO A 199 -1.17 -0.20 -22.01
C PRO A 199 -0.76 0.90 -21.00
N GLY A 200 -0.73 0.57 -19.72
CA GLY A 200 -0.44 1.50 -18.63
C GLY A 200 -1.64 2.29 -18.10
N HIS A 201 -2.81 2.21 -18.74
CA HIS A 201 -4.01 2.90 -18.27
C HIS A 201 -4.71 2.09 -17.16
N SER A 202 -4.11 2.07 -15.98
CA SER A 202 -4.66 1.41 -14.79
C SER A 202 -5.85 2.18 -14.23
N GLN A 203 -6.91 1.45 -13.87
CA GLN A 203 -8.13 1.94 -13.22
C GLN A 203 -8.43 1.13 -11.97
N LEU A 204 -9.37 1.58 -11.14
CA LEU A 204 -9.78 0.89 -9.93
C LEU A 204 -10.90 -0.09 -10.21
N TYR A 205 -10.85 -1.21 -9.51
CA TYR A 205 -11.81 -2.31 -9.60
C TYR A 205 -12.14 -2.86 -8.21
N ARG A 206 -13.22 -3.63 -8.14
CA ARG A 206 -13.47 -4.56 -7.04
C ARG A 206 -13.98 -5.88 -7.59
N MET A 207 -13.81 -6.95 -6.83
CA MET A 207 -14.31 -8.29 -7.15
C MET A 207 -14.70 -9.04 -5.88
N ARG A 208 -15.44 -10.12 -6.00
CA ARG A 208 -15.71 -11.04 -4.89
C ARG A 208 -14.44 -11.82 -4.51
N MET A 209 -14.44 -12.40 -3.30
CA MET A 209 -13.35 -13.19 -2.74
C MET A 209 -12.95 -14.42 -3.57
N ASP A 210 -13.84 -14.89 -4.43
CA ASP A 210 -13.59 -16.00 -5.36
C ASP A 210 -13.08 -15.55 -6.73
N GLY A 211 -12.97 -14.23 -6.96
CA GLY A 211 -12.58 -13.62 -8.23
C GLY A 211 -13.75 -13.31 -9.16
N SER A 212 -14.99 -13.60 -8.76
CA SER A 212 -16.19 -13.29 -9.54
C SER A 212 -16.63 -11.82 -9.38
N ASP A 213 -17.64 -11.40 -10.14
CA ASP A 213 -18.31 -10.10 -10.06
C ASP A 213 -17.31 -8.91 -10.12
N ILE A 214 -16.41 -8.94 -11.12
CA ILE A 214 -15.44 -7.86 -11.31
C ILE A 214 -16.16 -6.59 -11.78
N GLN A 215 -16.02 -5.51 -11.03
CA GLN A 215 -16.64 -4.21 -11.29
C GLN A 215 -15.57 -3.12 -11.39
N GLN A 216 -15.58 -2.36 -12.47
CA GLN A 216 -14.74 -1.17 -12.63
C GLN A 216 -15.37 0.00 -11.86
N LEU A 217 -14.53 0.79 -11.17
CA LEU A 217 -14.97 1.88 -10.29
C LEU A 217 -14.56 3.26 -10.80
N THR A 218 -13.48 3.36 -11.58
CA THR A 218 -13.01 4.63 -12.18
C THR A 218 -12.94 4.50 -13.69
N PHE A 219 -13.26 5.61 -14.41
CA PHE A 219 -13.39 5.63 -15.88
C PHE A 219 -12.75 6.88 -16.50
N ASP A 220 -11.94 7.60 -15.73
CA ASP A 220 -11.32 8.84 -16.18
C ASP A 220 -10.05 8.60 -17.01
N SER A 221 -9.46 9.67 -17.55
CA SER A 221 -8.24 9.59 -18.36
C SER A 221 -6.97 9.46 -17.53
N ARG A 222 -7.06 9.60 -16.21
CA ARG A 222 -5.91 9.49 -15.30
C ARG A 222 -5.54 8.01 -15.06
N VAL A 223 -4.37 7.78 -14.49
CA VAL A 223 -3.88 6.43 -14.17
C VAL A 223 -3.98 6.25 -12.66
N ASN A 224 -4.86 5.35 -12.20
CA ASN A 224 -5.29 5.23 -10.82
C ASN A 224 -4.74 3.95 -10.17
N TRP A 225 -4.15 4.09 -8.95
CA TRP A 225 -3.42 3.04 -8.24
C TRP A 225 -3.77 3.00 -6.75
N PHE A 226 -3.63 1.81 -6.14
CA PHE A 226 -3.71 1.56 -4.70
C PHE A 226 -5.00 2.06 -4.06
N PRO A 227 -6.15 1.44 -4.36
CA PRO A 227 -7.41 1.79 -3.72
C PRO A 227 -7.44 1.31 -2.26
N HIS A 228 -7.64 2.24 -1.33
CA HIS A 228 -7.77 1.96 0.10
C HIS A 228 -9.15 2.33 0.58
N ILE A 229 -9.88 1.31 1.07
CA ILE A 229 -11.25 1.49 1.55
C ILE A 229 -11.27 2.00 2.99
N SER A 230 -12.15 2.97 3.27
CA SER A 230 -12.40 3.48 4.62
C SER A 230 -12.97 2.40 5.54
N PRO A 231 -12.76 2.50 6.86
CA PRO A 231 -13.27 1.52 7.83
C PRO A 231 -14.79 1.33 7.81
N ASP A 232 -15.56 2.34 7.38
CA ASP A 232 -17.02 2.25 7.21
C ASP A 232 -17.46 1.68 5.85
N GLY A 233 -16.51 1.33 4.97
CA GLY A 233 -16.75 0.74 3.67
C GLY A 233 -17.34 1.68 2.61
N LYS A 234 -17.35 3.01 2.84
CA LYS A 234 -18.07 3.95 1.97
C LYS A 234 -17.19 4.76 1.04
N THR A 235 -15.92 4.97 1.39
CA THR A 235 -15.03 5.87 0.66
C THR A 235 -13.71 5.17 0.33
N LEU A 236 -13.29 5.26 -0.92
CA LEU A 236 -11.94 4.91 -1.34
C LEU A 236 -11.05 6.15 -1.34
N VAL A 237 -9.84 6.04 -0.81
CA VAL A 237 -8.73 6.95 -1.13
C VAL A 237 -7.77 6.21 -2.03
N TYR A 238 -7.18 6.90 -3.01
CA TYR A 238 -6.27 6.28 -3.96
C TYR A 238 -5.30 7.30 -4.58
N LEU A 239 -4.25 6.77 -5.19
CA LEU A 239 -3.22 7.54 -5.87
C LEU A 239 -3.58 7.70 -7.35
N SER A 240 -3.51 8.91 -7.87
CA SER A 240 -3.87 9.23 -9.25
C SER A 240 -2.75 9.99 -9.96
N TYR A 241 -2.21 9.37 -10.99
CA TYR A 241 -1.17 9.93 -11.86
C TYR A 241 -1.76 10.69 -13.05
N ALA A 242 -0.95 11.51 -13.69
CA ALA A 242 -1.32 12.13 -14.95
C ALA A 242 -1.62 11.08 -16.04
N ALA A 243 -2.49 11.42 -16.98
CA ALA A 243 -2.78 10.57 -18.14
C ALA A 243 -1.50 10.18 -18.88
N GLY A 244 -1.40 8.92 -19.30
CA GLY A 244 -0.24 8.38 -20.04
C GLY A 244 0.95 7.99 -19.17
N THR A 245 0.88 8.12 -17.84
CA THR A 245 1.91 7.59 -16.94
C THR A 245 1.97 6.07 -17.06
N GLN A 246 3.17 5.52 -17.17
CA GLN A 246 3.39 4.07 -17.23
C GLN A 246 3.76 3.54 -15.85
N GLY A 247 3.03 2.52 -15.37
CA GLY A 247 3.20 1.96 -14.04
C GLY A 247 2.89 2.97 -12.93
N HIS A 248 3.61 2.86 -11.82
CA HIS A 248 3.45 3.71 -10.64
C HIS A 248 4.80 4.30 -10.18
N PRO A 249 5.42 5.19 -10.97
CA PRO A 249 6.74 5.72 -10.64
C PRO A 249 6.71 6.54 -9.34
N ALA A 250 7.84 6.55 -8.61
CA ALA A 250 8.08 7.49 -7.53
C ALA A 250 8.61 8.83 -8.07
N ASN A 251 8.58 9.86 -7.22
CA ASN A 251 9.16 11.17 -7.50
C ASN A 251 8.54 11.90 -8.70
N VAL A 252 7.21 11.91 -8.73
CA VAL A 252 6.40 12.62 -9.74
C VAL A 252 5.25 13.38 -9.07
N ASP A 253 4.65 14.31 -9.80
CA ASP A 253 3.42 14.97 -9.35
C ASP A 253 2.24 14.01 -9.45
N VAL A 254 1.52 13.86 -8.35
CA VAL A 254 0.35 12.99 -8.21
C VAL A 254 -0.76 13.70 -7.45
N ILE A 255 -1.94 13.11 -7.46
CA ILE A 255 -3.09 13.58 -6.67
C ILE A 255 -3.61 12.40 -5.84
N LEU A 256 -3.81 12.60 -4.53
CA LEU A 256 -4.65 11.73 -3.75
C LEU A 256 -6.11 12.12 -3.94
N ARG A 257 -6.92 11.14 -4.31
CA ARG A 257 -8.33 11.34 -4.65
C ARG A 257 -9.22 10.44 -3.81
N CYS A 258 -10.44 10.88 -3.59
CA CYS A 258 -11.48 10.09 -2.95
C CYS A 258 -12.62 9.77 -3.92
N LEU A 259 -13.19 8.56 -3.77
CA LEU A 259 -14.36 8.09 -4.51
C LEU A 259 -15.36 7.43 -3.54
N MET A 260 -16.63 7.80 -3.61
CA MET A 260 -17.68 7.09 -2.89
C MET A 260 -17.96 5.74 -3.55
N VAL A 261 -17.96 4.65 -2.76
CA VAL A 261 -18.18 3.28 -3.27
C VAL A 261 -19.56 3.11 -3.90
N GLY A 262 -20.54 3.90 -3.44
CA GLY A 262 -21.89 3.96 -4.02
C GLY A 262 -22.00 4.66 -5.37
N GLY A 263 -20.89 5.18 -5.92
CA GLY A 263 -20.82 5.92 -7.17
C GLY A 263 -20.67 7.43 -6.98
N GLY A 264 -20.47 8.11 -8.08
CA GLY A 264 -20.24 9.57 -8.14
C GLY A 264 -18.88 9.90 -8.76
N GLU A 265 -18.62 11.19 -8.92
CA GLU A 265 -17.34 11.67 -9.47
C GLU A 265 -16.23 11.65 -8.42
N PRO A 266 -15.03 11.20 -8.78
CA PRO A 266 -13.86 11.30 -7.91
C PRO A 266 -13.56 12.76 -7.53
N LYS A 267 -13.18 12.98 -6.27
CA LYS A 267 -12.78 14.30 -5.75
C LYS A 267 -11.28 14.33 -5.46
N ASP A 268 -10.63 15.39 -5.91
CA ASP A 268 -9.23 15.66 -5.57
C ASP A 268 -9.14 16.12 -4.10
N VAL A 269 -8.30 15.46 -3.31
CA VAL A 269 -8.09 15.78 -1.89
C VAL A 269 -6.82 16.62 -1.74
N VAL A 270 -5.69 16.15 -2.29
CA VAL A 270 -4.43 16.86 -2.22
C VAL A 270 -3.52 16.50 -3.41
N ALA A 271 -2.96 17.53 -4.04
CA ALA A 271 -1.88 17.38 -5.01
C ALA A 271 -0.52 17.44 -4.28
N LEU A 272 0.39 16.55 -4.64
CA LEU A 272 1.70 16.44 -3.98
C LEU A 272 2.76 15.87 -4.93
N TYR A 273 4.03 16.03 -4.54
CA TYR A 273 5.13 15.31 -5.15
C TYR A 273 5.33 13.98 -4.41
N GLY A 274 5.17 12.85 -5.11
CA GLY A 274 5.08 11.53 -4.48
C GLY A 274 5.15 10.39 -5.50
N GLY A 275 4.15 9.52 -5.50
CA GLY A 275 4.05 8.34 -6.36
C GLY A 275 4.20 7.04 -5.57
N GLN A 276 4.97 6.08 -6.10
CA GLN A 276 5.32 4.86 -5.37
C GLN A 276 5.85 5.20 -3.98
N GLY A 277 5.33 4.57 -2.93
CA GLY A 277 5.66 4.82 -1.54
C GLY A 277 4.71 5.81 -0.83
N THR A 278 3.90 6.57 -1.58
CA THR A 278 2.98 7.56 -0.98
C THR A 278 1.90 6.91 -0.11
N ILE A 279 1.14 5.93 -0.66
CA ILE A 279 0.05 5.21 0.03
C ILE A 279 -0.08 3.76 -0.46
N ASN A 280 0.97 2.99 -0.51
CA ASN A 280 0.92 1.62 -1.05
C ASN A 280 0.10 0.64 -0.20
N THR A 281 -0.17 0.96 1.07
CA THR A 281 -0.96 0.15 1.99
C THR A 281 -2.04 1.00 2.64
N ASN A 282 -3.06 0.37 3.22
CA ASN A 282 -4.17 1.08 3.85
C ASN A 282 -3.68 2.00 4.97
N SER A 283 -3.94 3.27 4.80
CA SER A 283 -3.48 4.34 5.69
C SER A 283 -4.60 5.12 6.36
N TRP A 284 -5.83 4.62 6.31
CA TRP A 284 -6.97 5.21 7.02
C TRP A 284 -6.80 5.12 8.54
N SER A 285 -7.13 6.20 9.24
CA SER A 285 -7.33 6.15 10.69
C SER A 285 -8.54 5.26 11.01
N PRO A 286 -8.53 4.55 12.16
CA PRO A 286 -9.62 3.64 12.51
C PRO A 286 -10.99 4.31 12.66
N ASP A 287 -11.02 5.61 12.94
CA ASP A 287 -12.25 6.43 12.99
C ASP A 287 -12.78 6.83 11.59
N GLY A 288 -12.04 6.53 10.51
CA GLY A 288 -12.41 6.86 9.14
C GLY A 288 -12.41 8.35 8.82
N GLN A 289 -11.88 9.22 9.69
CA GLN A 289 -11.90 10.66 9.49
C GLN A 289 -10.67 11.19 8.75
N ARG A 290 -9.55 10.45 8.85
CA ARG A 290 -8.23 10.86 8.35
C ARG A 290 -7.54 9.71 7.64
N PHE A 291 -6.57 10.06 6.84
CA PHE A 291 -5.59 9.10 6.32
C PHE A 291 -4.17 9.68 6.35
N ALA A 292 -3.19 8.79 6.33
CA ALA A 292 -1.79 9.15 6.29
C ALA A 292 -1.20 8.93 4.89
N PHE A 293 -0.19 9.71 4.54
CA PHE A 293 0.57 9.54 3.29
C PHE A 293 1.99 10.07 3.44
N VAL A 294 2.84 9.74 2.48
CA VAL A 294 4.20 10.31 2.38
C VAL A 294 4.29 11.20 1.15
N GLU A 295 4.86 12.39 1.32
CA GLU A 295 5.33 13.26 0.24
C GLU A 295 6.86 13.34 0.23
N PHE A 296 7.45 13.58 -0.93
CA PHE A 296 8.90 13.60 -1.16
C PHE A 296 9.42 14.98 -1.52
#